data_7977d658fef2ce9d2eafab81e639d6ee
#
_entry.id   7977d658fef2ce9d2eafab81e639d6ee
#
_cell.length_a   1.000
_cell.length_b   1.000
_cell.length_c   1.000
_cell.angle_alpha   90.00
_cell.angle_beta   90.00
_cell.angle_gamma   90.00
#
_symmetry.space_group_name_H-M   'P 1'
#
loop_
_entity.id
_entity.type
_entity.pdbx_description
1 polymer ?
#
loop_
_entity_poly.entity_id
_entity_poly.type
_entity_poly.pdbx_seq_one_letter_code
_entity_poly.pdbx_strand_id
1 'polypeptide(L)'
;ILNSADLALPDGVGLILAARVCGCKLQRHTGADLTADLIQYAQQHNLPIAIINWRGGLLSRKELSLRLQQQYPHLNYLVEDVKKSGQLGRRQVKRLTSFKPIIIFSTLGAPWQEYFLDKERDTWPSCRLMIGVGGSFDFLLGAIARAPKIWRHLGLEWLWRLGQQPWRFKRIWRAVIVFSYQFIIWKLNPRKIK
;
A
#
# COMPACT_ATOMS: atom_id res chain seq x y z
N ILE A 1 -4.86 -15.52 -1.42
CA ILE A 1 -5.21 -14.10 -1.11
C ILE A 1 -5.02 -13.21 -2.34
N LEU A 2 -3.83 -13.10 -2.95
CA LEU A 2 -3.66 -12.23 -4.13
C LEU A 2 -4.55 -12.64 -5.31
N ASN A 3 -4.78 -13.91 -5.51
CA ASN A 3 -5.68 -14.42 -6.56
C ASN A 3 -7.17 -14.23 -6.23
N SER A 4 -7.51 -13.95 -4.97
CA SER A 4 -8.87 -13.63 -4.54
C SER A 4 -9.15 -12.14 -4.48
N ALA A 5 -8.14 -11.29 -4.72
CA ALA A 5 -8.33 -9.85 -4.84
C ALA A 5 -9.05 -9.51 -6.15
N ASP A 6 -9.96 -8.54 -6.10
CA ASP A 6 -10.68 -8.08 -7.29
C ASP A 6 -9.73 -7.40 -8.29
N LEU A 7 -8.65 -6.78 -7.79
CA LEU A 7 -7.63 -6.13 -8.60
C LEU A 7 -6.25 -6.22 -7.94
N ALA A 8 -5.27 -6.73 -8.68
CA ALA A 8 -3.86 -6.72 -8.32
C ALA A 8 -3.09 -5.75 -9.22
N LEU A 9 -2.55 -4.68 -8.64
CA LEU A 9 -1.84 -3.63 -9.38
C LEU A 9 -0.33 -3.91 -9.44
N PRO A 10 0.28 -3.83 -10.62
CA PRO A 10 1.72 -4.03 -10.79
C PRO A 10 2.49 -2.77 -10.37
N ASP A 11 3.01 -2.72 -9.15
CA ASP A 11 3.81 -1.62 -8.62
C ASP A 11 5.33 -1.85 -8.84
N GLY A 12 5.80 -3.07 -8.59
CA GLY A 12 7.23 -3.39 -8.62
C GLY A 12 7.84 -3.40 -10.02
N VAL A 13 8.95 -2.67 -10.22
CA VAL A 13 9.69 -2.65 -11.50
C VAL A 13 10.12 -4.05 -11.93
N GLY A 14 10.55 -4.90 -11.00
CA GLY A 14 10.90 -6.30 -11.29
C GLY A 14 9.75 -7.06 -11.94
N LEU A 15 8.51 -6.84 -11.47
CA LEU A 15 7.31 -7.47 -12.06
C LEU A 15 7.06 -6.95 -13.48
N ILE A 16 7.21 -5.65 -13.72
CA ILE A 16 7.06 -5.05 -15.07
C ILE A 16 8.08 -5.63 -16.05
N LEU A 17 9.35 -5.75 -15.62
CA LEU A 17 10.40 -6.34 -16.44
C LEU A 17 10.14 -7.83 -16.71
N ALA A 18 9.73 -8.59 -15.70
CA ALA A 18 9.37 -10.00 -15.85
C ALA A 18 8.21 -10.19 -16.84
N ALA A 19 7.16 -9.37 -16.71
CA ALA A 19 6.03 -9.39 -17.64
C ALA A 19 6.48 -9.09 -19.08
N ARG A 20 7.35 -8.10 -19.28
CA ARG A 20 7.90 -7.76 -20.60
C ARG A 20 8.70 -8.92 -21.20
N VAL A 21 9.52 -9.62 -20.41
CA VAL A 21 10.24 -10.83 -20.83
C VAL A 21 9.29 -11.97 -21.20
N CYS A 22 8.09 -12.00 -20.63
CA CYS A 22 7.02 -12.95 -20.97
C CYS A 22 6.13 -12.48 -22.14
N GLY A 23 6.45 -11.37 -22.81
CA GLY A 23 5.65 -10.82 -23.91
C GLY A 23 4.42 -10.01 -23.47
N CYS A 24 4.24 -9.79 -22.16
CA CYS A 24 3.11 -9.02 -21.62
C CYS A 24 3.52 -7.57 -21.41
N LYS A 25 2.69 -6.63 -21.89
CA LYS A 25 2.86 -5.19 -21.62
C LYS A 25 2.01 -4.83 -20.40
N LEU A 26 2.65 -4.55 -19.27
CA LEU A 26 1.98 -4.03 -18.08
C LEU A 26 2.37 -2.56 -17.87
N GLN A 27 1.39 -1.74 -17.54
CA GLN A 27 1.63 -0.37 -17.10
C GLN A 27 1.86 -0.39 -15.58
N ARG A 28 2.91 0.32 -15.16
CA ARG A 28 3.23 0.45 -13.73
C ARG A 28 2.28 1.44 -13.05
N HIS A 29 1.60 0.98 -12.00
CA HIS A 29 0.81 1.83 -11.12
C HIS A 29 1.39 1.74 -9.71
N THR A 30 1.97 2.85 -9.22
CA THR A 30 2.54 2.84 -7.87
C THR A 30 1.45 3.04 -6.83
N GLY A 31 1.53 2.28 -5.72
CA GLY A 31 0.61 2.45 -4.60
C GLY A 31 0.61 3.89 -4.06
N ALA A 32 1.75 4.59 -4.12
CA ALA A 32 1.85 5.97 -3.65
C ALA A 32 1.08 6.97 -4.55
N ASP A 33 1.16 6.84 -5.88
CA ASP A 33 0.42 7.71 -6.81
C ASP A 33 -1.08 7.44 -6.69
N LEU A 34 -1.48 6.16 -6.71
CA LEU A 34 -2.88 5.79 -6.54
C LEU A 34 -3.46 6.26 -5.19
N THR A 35 -2.68 6.20 -4.11
CA THR A 35 -3.12 6.73 -2.81
C THR A 35 -3.38 8.23 -2.89
N ALA A 36 -2.51 9.00 -3.55
CA ALA A 36 -2.67 10.44 -3.72
C ALA A 36 -3.94 10.77 -4.53
N ASP A 37 -4.13 10.08 -5.65
CA ASP A 37 -5.30 10.26 -6.53
C ASP A 37 -6.60 9.93 -5.81
N LEU A 38 -6.64 8.82 -5.07
CA LEU A 38 -7.82 8.40 -4.31
C LEU A 38 -8.16 9.36 -3.16
N ILE A 39 -7.17 9.92 -2.48
CA ILE A 39 -7.41 10.91 -1.42
C ILE A 39 -7.93 12.22 -2.02
N GLN A 40 -7.34 12.68 -3.12
CA GLN A 40 -7.82 13.86 -3.82
C GLN A 40 -9.25 13.67 -4.31
N TYR A 41 -9.54 12.53 -4.91
CA TYR A 41 -10.89 12.15 -5.34
C TYR A 41 -11.88 12.11 -4.18
N ALA A 42 -11.50 11.49 -3.06
CA ALA A 42 -12.32 11.41 -1.87
C ALA A 42 -12.64 12.80 -1.29
N GLN A 43 -11.65 13.71 -1.25
CA GLN A 43 -11.88 15.08 -0.82
C GLN A 43 -12.84 15.84 -1.75
N GLN A 44 -12.65 15.73 -3.07
CA GLN A 44 -13.49 16.40 -4.07
C GLN A 44 -14.96 15.94 -4.02
N HIS A 45 -15.18 14.66 -3.72
CA HIS A 45 -16.52 14.05 -3.68
C HIS A 45 -17.05 13.86 -2.25
N ASN A 46 -16.38 14.43 -1.25
CA ASN A 46 -16.74 14.32 0.18
C ASN A 46 -16.95 12.86 0.63
N LEU A 47 -16.14 11.94 0.13
CA LEU A 47 -16.24 10.53 0.49
C LEU A 47 -15.53 10.25 1.81
N PRO A 48 -16.18 9.58 2.80
CA PRO A 48 -15.54 9.21 4.04
C PRO A 48 -14.52 8.10 3.80
N ILE A 49 -13.27 8.33 4.26
CA ILE A 49 -12.19 7.35 4.17
C ILE A 49 -11.74 6.89 5.56
N ALA A 50 -11.35 5.64 5.69
CA ALA A 50 -10.68 5.14 6.89
C ALA A 50 -9.24 4.71 6.59
N ILE A 51 -8.35 4.96 7.54
CA ILE A 51 -6.96 4.56 7.46
C ILE A 51 -6.65 3.64 8.63
N ILE A 52 -6.37 2.38 8.32
CA ILE A 52 -5.91 1.39 9.29
C ILE A 52 -4.39 1.51 9.37
N ASN A 53 -3.95 2.28 10.36
CA ASN A 53 -2.55 2.64 10.51
C ASN A 53 -1.79 1.62 11.35
N TRP A 54 -0.60 1.24 10.88
CA TRP A 54 0.30 0.43 11.68
C TRP A 54 0.92 1.27 12.80
N ARG A 55 0.62 0.92 14.06
CA ARG A 55 1.13 1.62 15.26
C ARG A 55 2.66 1.71 15.33
N GLY A 56 3.40 0.78 14.72
CA GLY A 56 4.86 0.81 14.62
C GLY A 56 5.37 1.42 13.32
N GLY A 57 4.53 2.13 12.57
CA GLY A 57 4.90 2.89 11.38
C GLY A 57 5.67 4.15 11.69
N LEU A 58 6.07 4.89 10.65
CA LEU A 58 6.78 6.16 10.80
C LEU A 58 5.89 7.27 11.33
N LEU A 59 4.63 7.29 10.89
CA LEU A 59 3.64 8.27 11.34
C LEU A 59 2.76 7.65 12.42
N SER A 60 2.75 8.25 13.58
CA SER A 60 1.74 7.97 14.60
C SER A 60 0.36 8.45 14.12
N ARG A 61 -0.72 7.92 14.73
CA ARG A 61 -2.09 8.38 14.45
C ARG A 61 -2.22 9.90 14.53
N LYS A 62 -1.62 10.51 15.56
CA LYS A 62 -1.69 11.97 15.78
C LYS A 62 -0.99 12.75 14.66
N GLU A 63 0.23 12.36 14.31
CA GLU A 63 0.99 13.00 13.22
C GLU A 63 0.32 12.82 11.86
N LEU A 64 -0.18 11.59 11.58
CA LEU A 64 -0.89 11.29 10.35
C LEU A 64 -2.14 12.16 10.23
N SER A 65 -2.96 12.24 11.31
CA SER A 65 -4.16 13.08 11.32
C SER A 65 -3.82 14.57 11.18
N LEU A 66 -2.79 15.06 11.87
CA LEU A 66 -2.37 16.48 11.77
C LEU A 66 -1.96 16.84 10.33
N ARG A 67 -1.11 16.02 9.72
CA ARG A 67 -0.62 16.27 8.36
C ARG A 67 -1.73 16.12 7.31
N LEU A 68 -2.65 15.18 7.49
CA LEU A 68 -3.84 15.07 6.64
C LEU A 68 -4.70 16.32 6.73
N GLN A 69 -4.97 16.81 7.92
CA GLN A 69 -5.76 18.03 8.11
C GLN A 69 -5.09 19.26 7.48
N GLN A 70 -3.77 19.35 7.56
CA GLN A 70 -3.01 20.45 6.94
C GLN A 70 -3.03 20.40 5.40
N GLN A 71 -2.86 19.21 4.81
CA GLN A 71 -2.75 19.06 3.35
C GLN A 71 -4.10 18.87 2.66
N TYR A 72 -5.07 18.31 3.38
CA TYR A 72 -6.41 17.96 2.87
C TYR A 72 -7.50 18.44 3.86
N PRO A 73 -7.69 19.76 4.04
CA PRO A 73 -8.53 20.32 5.11
C PRO A 73 -10.02 19.93 5.01
N HIS A 74 -10.50 19.58 3.82
CA HIS A 74 -11.88 19.17 3.59
C HIS A 74 -12.07 17.65 3.50
N LEU A 75 -11.03 16.87 3.77
CA LEU A 75 -11.10 15.42 3.72
C LEU A 75 -11.86 14.87 4.94
N ASN A 76 -12.88 14.06 4.71
CA ASN A 76 -13.60 13.35 5.76
C ASN A 76 -12.89 12.02 6.04
N TYR A 77 -12.17 11.91 7.17
CA TYR A 77 -11.35 10.74 7.45
C TYR A 77 -11.41 10.26 8.91
N LEU A 78 -11.16 8.96 9.08
CA LEU A 78 -10.96 8.31 10.38
C LEU A 78 -9.64 7.53 10.36
N VAL A 79 -8.79 7.74 11.36
CA VAL A 79 -7.55 6.96 11.52
C VAL A 79 -7.66 6.04 12.73
N GLU A 80 -7.34 4.76 12.53
CA GLU A 80 -7.29 3.76 13.59
C GLU A 80 -5.91 3.08 13.64
N ASP A 81 -5.22 3.20 14.77
CA ASP A 81 -3.95 2.53 15.02
C ASP A 81 -4.16 1.09 15.43
N VAL A 82 -3.53 0.17 14.70
CA VAL A 82 -3.57 -1.27 15.03
C VAL A 82 -2.16 -1.87 15.16
N LYS A 83 -2.07 -3.02 15.79
CA LYS A 83 -0.84 -3.83 15.77
C LYS A 83 -0.60 -4.37 14.35
N LYS A 84 0.60 -4.87 14.09
CA LYS A 84 0.98 -5.43 12.78
C LYS A 84 0.03 -6.53 12.29
N SER A 85 -0.56 -7.30 13.20
CA SER A 85 -1.55 -8.34 12.90
C SER A 85 -2.88 -7.81 12.32
N GLY A 86 -3.11 -6.51 12.33
CA GLY A 86 -4.36 -5.90 11.84
C GLY A 86 -5.57 -6.11 12.76
N GLN A 87 -5.40 -6.68 13.95
CA GLN A 87 -6.52 -6.94 14.84
C GLN A 87 -7.14 -5.66 15.37
N LEU A 88 -8.42 -5.46 15.08
CA LEU A 88 -9.25 -4.36 15.57
C LEU A 88 -9.88 -4.71 16.93
N GLY A 89 -9.86 -3.75 17.85
CA GLY A 89 -10.59 -3.85 19.11
C GLY A 89 -12.07 -3.46 18.94
N ARG A 90 -12.93 -3.91 19.86
CA ARG A 90 -14.40 -3.64 19.82
C ARG A 90 -14.73 -2.16 19.61
N ARG A 91 -14.00 -1.26 20.28
CA ARG A 91 -14.22 0.21 20.14
C ARG A 91 -13.86 0.72 18.75
N GLN A 92 -12.81 0.18 18.14
CA GLN A 92 -12.39 0.55 16.79
C GLN A 92 -13.40 0.07 15.74
N VAL A 93 -13.86 -1.16 15.86
CA VAL A 93 -14.93 -1.70 15.01
C VAL A 93 -16.18 -0.82 15.11
N LYS A 94 -16.64 -0.48 16.33
CA LYS A 94 -17.81 0.40 16.52
C LYS A 94 -17.63 1.75 15.84
N ARG A 95 -16.43 2.39 15.97
CA ARG A 95 -16.16 3.68 15.31
C ARG A 95 -16.19 3.56 13.78
N LEU A 96 -15.53 2.54 13.22
CA LEU A 96 -15.52 2.30 11.76
C LEU A 96 -16.93 2.05 11.23
N THR A 97 -17.73 1.22 11.93
CA THR A 97 -19.11 0.95 11.54
C THR A 97 -19.99 2.21 11.59
N SER A 98 -19.84 3.05 12.63
CA SER A 98 -20.58 4.30 12.73
C SER A 98 -20.12 5.36 11.73
N PHE A 99 -18.85 5.37 11.38
CA PHE A 99 -18.25 6.30 10.42
C PHE A 99 -18.62 5.98 8.96
N LYS A 100 -18.94 4.71 8.65
CA LYS A 100 -19.37 4.22 7.33
C LYS A 100 -18.38 4.60 6.21
N PRO A 101 -17.10 4.20 6.29
CA PRO A 101 -16.12 4.54 5.25
C PRO A 101 -16.49 3.94 3.91
N ILE A 102 -16.28 4.72 2.85
CA ILE A 102 -16.38 4.26 1.45
C ILE A 102 -15.06 3.66 0.98
N ILE A 103 -13.94 4.21 1.45
CA ILE A 103 -12.60 3.71 1.12
C ILE A 103 -11.86 3.38 2.42
N ILE A 104 -11.22 2.21 2.46
CA ILE A 104 -10.35 1.80 3.57
C ILE A 104 -8.94 1.58 3.04
N PHE A 105 -7.99 2.35 3.58
CA PHE A 105 -6.56 2.19 3.33
C PHE A 105 -5.91 1.40 4.46
N SER A 106 -5.07 0.41 4.13
CA SER A 106 -4.25 -0.31 5.10
C SER A 106 -2.77 0.00 4.94
N THR A 107 -2.11 0.50 6.00
CA THR A 107 -0.68 0.80 6.02
C THR A 107 0.16 -0.32 6.64
N LEU A 108 -0.44 -1.46 6.95
CA LEU A 108 0.22 -2.58 7.64
C LEU A 108 1.42 -3.14 6.88
N GLY A 109 1.44 -2.97 5.55
CA GLY A 109 2.45 -3.54 4.66
C GLY A 109 2.30 -5.05 4.47
N ALA A 110 2.84 -5.55 3.36
CA ALA A 110 2.78 -6.96 3.00
C ALA A 110 3.51 -7.85 4.03
N PRO A 111 3.00 -9.07 4.31
CA PRO A 111 1.73 -9.64 3.84
C PRO A 111 0.52 -9.30 4.74
N TRP A 112 0.72 -8.50 5.79
CA TRP A 112 -0.29 -8.26 6.84
C TRP A 112 -1.49 -7.45 6.35
N GLN A 113 -1.26 -6.51 5.42
CA GLN A 113 -2.34 -5.73 4.83
C GLN A 113 -3.25 -6.62 3.97
N GLU A 114 -2.68 -7.56 3.21
CA GLU A 114 -3.45 -8.50 2.40
C GLU A 114 -4.30 -9.42 3.28
N TYR A 115 -3.73 -9.95 4.37
CA TYR A 115 -4.48 -10.75 5.35
C TYR A 115 -5.61 -9.95 6.02
N PHE A 116 -5.34 -8.70 6.37
CA PHE A 116 -6.34 -7.83 6.96
C PHE A 116 -7.50 -7.54 5.98
N LEU A 117 -7.18 -7.17 4.75
CA LEU A 117 -8.18 -6.82 3.74
C LEU A 117 -9.04 -8.02 3.37
N ASP A 118 -8.44 -9.19 3.19
CA ASP A 118 -9.14 -10.44 2.90
C ASP A 118 -10.10 -10.84 4.04
N LYS A 119 -9.61 -10.78 5.29
CA LYS A 119 -10.41 -11.08 6.48
C LYS A 119 -11.59 -10.14 6.68
N GLU A 120 -11.38 -8.86 6.42
CA GLU A 120 -12.36 -7.80 6.72
C GLU A 120 -13.23 -7.41 5.51
N ARG A 121 -13.11 -8.15 4.41
CA ARG A 121 -13.74 -7.86 3.10
C ARG A 121 -15.22 -7.53 3.22
N ASP A 122 -15.97 -8.32 3.99
CA ASP A 122 -17.43 -8.22 4.10
C ASP A 122 -17.89 -7.55 5.41
N THR A 123 -16.95 -7.02 6.20
CA THR A 123 -17.26 -6.49 7.53
C THR A 123 -18.01 -5.15 7.48
N TRP A 124 -17.72 -4.32 6.46
CA TRP A 124 -18.33 -2.98 6.35
C TRP A 124 -19.12 -2.82 5.05
N PRO A 125 -20.48 -2.93 5.11
CA PRO A 125 -21.33 -2.86 3.91
C PRO A 125 -21.25 -1.52 3.15
N SER A 126 -20.85 -0.43 3.83
CA SER A 126 -20.65 0.88 3.19
C SER A 126 -19.37 0.94 2.36
N CYS A 127 -18.38 0.09 2.63
CA CYS A 127 -17.09 0.13 1.99
C CYS A 127 -17.18 -0.38 0.54
N ARG A 128 -16.63 0.38 -0.39
CA ARG A 128 -16.58 0.04 -1.82
C ARG A 128 -15.17 -0.30 -2.29
N LEU A 129 -14.15 0.20 -1.58
CA LEU A 129 -12.76 -0.04 -1.90
C LEU A 129 -11.95 -0.28 -0.64
N MET A 130 -11.26 -1.41 -0.59
CA MET A 130 -10.24 -1.69 0.43
C MET A 130 -8.90 -1.90 -0.26
N ILE A 131 -7.88 -1.14 0.15
CA ILE A 131 -6.58 -1.16 -0.53
C ILE A 131 -5.41 -1.18 0.45
N GLY A 132 -4.46 -2.08 0.18
CA GLY A 132 -3.18 -2.14 0.90
C GLY A 132 -2.17 -1.20 0.27
N VAL A 133 -1.80 -0.14 0.98
CA VAL A 133 -0.93 0.92 0.48
C VAL A 133 0.44 0.96 1.18
N GLY A 134 0.64 0.17 2.21
CA GLY A 134 1.90 0.12 2.96
C GLY A 134 2.34 1.50 3.43
N GLY A 135 3.54 1.92 3.05
CA GLY A 135 4.09 3.23 3.44
C GLY A 135 3.82 4.34 2.43
N SER A 136 2.71 4.34 1.71
CA SER A 136 2.37 5.40 0.75
C SER A 136 2.07 6.73 1.45
N PHE A 137 1.45 6.67 2.62
CA PHE A 137 1.19 7.86 3.44
C PHE A 137 2.48 8.52 3.94
N ASP A 138 3.56 7.76 4.15
CA ASP A 138 4.86 8.32 4.56
C ASP A 138 5.40 9.29 3.48
N PHE A 139 5.22 8.95 2.20
CA PHE A 139 5.59 9.80 1.08
C PHE A 139 4.59 10.94 0.86
N LEU A 140 3.30 10.62 0.86
CA LEU A 140 2.24 11.57 0.58
C LEU A 140 2.27 12.75 1.56
N LEU A 141 2.47 12.43 2.83
CA LEU A 141 2.46 13.40 3.92
C LEU A 141 3.87 13.95 4.27
N GLY A 142 4.87 13.67 3.43
CA GLY A 142 6.21 14.23 3.57
C GLY A 142 7.01 13.75 4.79
N ALA A 143 6.67 12.60 5.35
CA ALA A 143 7.48 11.97 6.40
C ALA A 143 8.80 11.40 5.84
N ILE A 144 8.80 11.06 4.56
CA ILE A 144 9.97 10.60 3.81
C ILE A 144 10.00 11.35 2.47
N ALA A 145 11.19 11.79 2.06
CA ALA A 145 11.37 12.39 0.76
C ALA A 145 11.15 11.35 -0.36
N ARG A 146 10.27 11.65 -1.30
CA ARG A 146 10.04 10.81 -2.47
C ARG A 146 11.23 10.89 -3.41
N ALA A 147 11.54 9.80 -4.09
CA ALA A 147 12.61 9.78 -5.08
C ALA A 147 12.39 10.84 -6.17
N PRO A 148 13.44 11.52 -6.66
CA PRO A 148 13.35 12.42 -7.81
C PRO A 148 12.70 11.74 -9.02
N LYS A 149 12.06 12.53 -9.89
CA LYS A 149 11.32 11.99 -11.06
C LYS A 149 12.17 11.03 -11.90
N ILE A 150 13.44 11.35 -12.14
CA ILE A 150 14.38 10.53 -12.89
C ILE A 150 14.54 9.14 -12.27
N TRP A 151 14.76 9.06 -10.95
CA TRP A 151 14.90 7.78 -10.24
C TRP A 151 13.60 6.95 -10.30
N ARG A 152 12.45 7.61 -10.26
CA ARG A 152 11.14 6.95 -10.40
C ARG A 152 10.93 6.39 -11.80
N HIS A 153 11.30 7.14 -12.85
CA HIS A 153 11.21 6.68 -14.23
C HIS A 153 12.17 5.52 -14.52
N LEU A 154 13.37 5.55 -13.96
CA LEU A 154 14.34 4.45 -14.06
C LEU A 154 13.97 3.23 -13.20
N GLY A 155 12.94 3.34 -12.36
CA GLY A 155 12.54 2.27 -11.45
C GLY A 155 13.47 2.07 -10.25
N LEU A 156 14.29 3.05 -9.94
CA LEU A 156 15.28 3.03 -8.86
C LEU A 156 14.76 3.63 -7.54
N GLU A 157 13.46 3.84 -7.41
CA GLU A 157 12.83 4.37 -6.19
C GLU A 157 13.13 3.50 -4.96
N TRP A 158 13.23 2.19 -5.13
CA TRP A 158 13.61 1.26 -4.07
C TRP A 158 15.04 1.52 -3.53
N LEU A 159 15.98 1.90 -4.40
CA LEU A 159 17.37 2.21 -4.01
C LEU A 159 17.43 3.55 -3.26
N TRP A 160 16.70 4.55 -3.74
CA TRP A 160 16.51 5.81 -3.03
C TRP A 160 15.94 5.61 -1.62
N ARG A 161 14.93 4.75 -1.51
CA ARG A 161 14.31 4.41 -0.24
C ARG A 161 15.24 3.62 0.68
N LEU A 162 16.10 2.78 0.13
CA LEU A 162 17.12 2.07 0.89
C LEU A 162 18.12 3.04 1.54
N GLY A 163 18.55 4.07 0.83
CA GLY A 163 19.41 5.12 1.37
C GLY A 163 18.81 5.85 2.57
N GLN A 164 17.50 6.12 2.53
CA GLN A 164 16.80 6.76 3.64
C GLN A 164 16.42 5.78 4.77
N GLN A 165 16.23 4.49 4.46
CA GLN A 165 15.77 3.46 5.38
C GLN A 165 16.61 2.17 5.24
N PRO A 166 17.86 2.14 5.74
CA PRO A 166 18.77 0.99 5.58
C PRO A 166 18.23 -0.32 6.17
N TRP A 167 17.40 -0.23 7.23
CA TRP A 167 16.77 -1.40 7.85
C TRP A 167 15.84 -2.18 6.92
N ARG A 168 15.44 -1.59 5.79
CA ARG A 168 14.63 -2.25 4.76
C ARG A 168 15.42 -3.18 3.85
N PHE A 169 16.74 -3.27 4.01
CA PHE A 169 17.62 -4.08 3.18
C PHE A 169 17.09 -5.51 2.96
N LYS A 170 16.71 -6.22 4.03
CA LYS A 170 16.19 -7.59 3.92
C LYS A 170 14.94 -7.70 3.03
N ARG A 171 14.03 -6.72 3.12
CA ARG A 171 12.82 -6.66 2.30
C ARG A 171 13.15 -6.38 0.84
N ILE A 172 14.04 -5.43 0.59
CA ILE A 172 14.45 -5.03 -0.76
C ILE A 172 15.24 -6.16 -1.42
N TRP A 173 16.15 -6.80 -0.68
CA TRP A 173 16.86 -7.98 -1.15
C TRP A 173 15.91 -9.07 -1.66
N ARG A 174 14.88 -9.41 -0.87
CA ARG A 174 13.86 -10.38 -1.29
C ARG A 174 13.10 -9.93 -2.53
N ALA A 175 12.70 -8.68 -2.59
CA ALA A 175 11.89 -8.14 -3.69
C ALA A 175 12.67 -7.99 -4.99
N VAL A 176 14.00 -7.82 -4.95
CA VAL A 176 14.83 -7.61 -6.13
C VAL A 176 15.61 -8.87 -6.47
N ILE A 177 16.45 -9.35 -5.55
CA ILE A 177 17.39 -10.46 -5.85
C ILE A 177 16.67 -11.81 -5.84
N VAL A 178 15.94 -12.11 -4.76
CA VAL A 178 15.25 -13.42 -4.65
C VAL A 178 14.17 -13.55 -5.72
N PHE A 179 13.40 -12.50 -5.98
CA PHE A 179 12.40 -12.49 -7.05
C PHE A 179 13.03 -12.70 -8.42
N SER A 180 14.10 -11.97 -8.75
CA SER A 180 14.79 -12.11 -10.05
C SER A 180 15.35 -13.52 -10.24
N TYR A 181 15.98 -14.09 -9.20
CA TYR A 181 16.48 -15.45 -9.21
C TYR A 181 15.36 -16.48 -9.45
N GLN A 182 14.26 -16.37 -8.70
CA GLN A 182 13.12 -17.26 -8.84
C GLN A 182 12.46 -17.13 -10.23
N PHE A 183 12.37 -15.91 -10.75
CA PHE A 183 11.84 -15.66 -12.09
C PHE A 183 12.70 -16.31 -13.18
N ILE A 184 14.02 -16.19 -13.09
CA ILE A 184 14.97 -16.82 -14.04
C ILE A 184 14.81 -18.35 -14.01
N ILE A 185 14.79 -18.96 -12.82
CA ILE A 185 14.59 -20.42 -12.69
C ILE A 185 13.25 -20.84 -13.28
N TRP A 186 12.18 -20.10 -12.98
CA TRP A 186 10.86 -20.38 -13.54
C TRP A 186 10.85 -20.29 -15.07
N LYS A 187 11.48 -19.27 -15.63
CA LYS A 187 11.56 -19.08 -17.09
C LYS A 187 12.34 -20.20 -17.78
N LEU A 188 13.42 -20.68 -17.15
CA LEU A 188 14.25 -21.76 -17.68
C LEU A 188 13.62 -23.15 -17.48
N ASN A 189 12.80 -23.32 -16.43
CA ASN A 189 12.18 -24.61 -16.08
C ASN A 189 10.72 -24.45 -15.64
N PRO A 190 9.80 -24.10 -16.56
CA PRO A 190 8.40 -23.78 -16.21
C PRO A 190 7.62 -24.96 -15.59
N ARG A 191 8.13 -26.19 -15.72
CA ARG A 191 7.45 -27.42 -15.21
C ARG A 191 7.76 -27.76 -13.74
N LYS A 192 8.67 -27.06 -13.05
CA LYS A 192 9.12 -27.41 -11.69
C LYS A 192 8.42 -26.64 -10.55
N ILE A 193 7.55 -25.68 -10.87
CA ILE A 193 6.84 -24.91 -9.85
C ILE A 193 5.33 -25.06 -10.10
N LYS A 194 4.79 -26.12 -9.50
CA LYS A 194 3.34 -26.28 -9.29
C LYS A 194 3.01 -25.82 -7.87
#